data_4c123ef27fe484647a156d6855e436bd
#
_entry.id   4c123ef27fe484647a156d6855e436bd
#
_cell.length_a   1.000
_cell.length_b   1.000
_cell.length_c   1.000
_cell.angle_alpha   90.00
_cell.angle_beta   90.00
_cell.angle_gamma   90.00
#
_symmetry.space_group_name_H-M   'P 1'
#
loop_
_entity.id
_entity.type
_entity.pdbx_description
1 polymer ?
#
loop_
_entity_poly.entity_id
_entity_poly.type
_entity_poly.pdbx_seq_one_letter_code
_entity_poly.pdbx_strand_id
1 'polypeptide(L)'
;MPKKIKVKFEEIQNSPLFVGVPPKIIKKIALFPIGVEYQAGSDIIKENEIGDFMFVVLSGQVDIIKKPQVKELLIATLGPGIFVGEGALVSGAPRNATVRAKTPVKIAYFDRAAYNKMITIDPIISATLMKVHKERCKDTLKKVNFAKSKAFILTGVVALLPIIQSYILPHLGTLSEHIPTGLLAMLGPGGAALVFKFQQSDMASLVGKFDKL
;
A
#
# COMPACT_ATOMS: atom_id res chain seq x y z
N MET A 1 -19.31 -15.17 -14.91
CA MET A 1 -18.66 -15.96 -13.85
C MET A 1 -17.21 -16.20 -14.25
N PRO A 2 -16.23 -16.09 -13.36
CA PRO A 2 -14.85 -16.33 -13.69
C PRO A 2 -14.64 -17.79 -14.11
N LYS A 3 -13.81 -18.01 -15.13
CA LYS A 3 -13.49 -19.34 -15.65
C LYS A 3 -12.68 -20.12 -14.62
N LYS A 4 -13.16 -21.29 -14.21
CA LYS A 4 -12.43 -22.19 -13.30
C LYS A 4 -11.42 -23.02 -14.10
N ILE A 5 -10.17 -23.03 -13.65
CA ILE A 5 -9.06 -23.72 -14.29
C ILE A 5 -8.33 -24.56 -13.24
N LYS A 6 -7.76 -25.70 -13.67
CA LYS A 6 -6.92 -26.51 -12.79
C LYS A 6 -5.60 -25.81 -12.52
N VAL A 7 -5.17 -25.71 -11.26
CA VAL A 7 -3.86 -25.18 -10.86
C VAL A 7 -2.82 -26.30 -10.92
N LYS A 8 -1.64 -26.01 -11.48
CA LYS A 8 -0.52 -26.95 -11.54
C LYS A 8 0.43 -26.70 -10.36
N PHE A 9 1.10 -27.74 -9.92
CA PHE A 9 2.12 -27.66 -8.85
C PHE A 9 3.23 -26.65 -9.19
N GLU A 10 3.70 -26.64 -10.45
CA GLU A 10 4.77 -25.76 -10.94
C GLU A 10 4.40 -24.27 -10.81
N GLU A 11 3.12 -23.95 -10.85
CA GLU A 11 2.62 -22.57 -10.77
C GLU A 11 2.66 -22.01 -9.34
N ILE A 12 2.66 -22.86 -8.30
CA ILE A 12 2.61 -22.43 -6.89
C ILE A 12 3.85 -22.77 -6.08
N GLN A 13 4.67 -23.74 -6.50
CA GLN A 13 5.79 -24.27 -5.70
C GLN A 13 6.79 -23.22 -5.24
N ASN A 14 7.02 -22.19 -6.07
CA ASN A 14 7.96 -21.10 -5.78
C ASN A 14 7.36 -19.96 -4.98
N SER A 15 6.11 -20.09 -4.51
CA SER A 15 5.52 -19.06 -3.67
C SER A 15 6.23 -18.99 -2.32
N PRO A 16 6.49 -17.77 -1.79
CA PRO A 16 7.02 -17.58 -0.43
C PRO A 16 6.19 -18.28 0.65
N LEU A 17 4.93 -18.61 0.36
CA LEU A 17 4.05 -19.37 1.23
C LEU A 17 4.61 -20.76 1.56
N PHE A 18 5.35 -21.36 0.63
CA PHE A 18 5.82 -22.74 0.72
C PHE A 18 7.33 -22.87 1.00
N VAL A 19 7.98 -21.80 1.39
CA VAL A 19 9.40 -21.85 1.79
C VAL A 19 9.56 -22.78 2.99
N GLY A 20 10.44 -23.80 2.84
CA GLY A 20 10.66 -24.83 3.86
C GLY A 20 9.66 -26.00 3.85
N VAL A 21 8.62 -25.95 3.03
CA VAL A 21 7.64 -27.03 2.89
C VAL A 21 8.15 -28.08 1.87
N PRO A 22 8.17 -29.38 2.22
CA PRO A 22 8.61 -30.43 1.30
C PRO A 22 7.80 -30.47 -0.01
N PRO A 23 8.43 -30.68 -1.20
CA PRO A 23 7.72 -30.71 -2.49
C PRO A 23 6.56 -31.71 -2.55
N LYS A 24 6.67 -32.85 -1.84
CA LYS A 24 5.60 -33.86 -1.72
C LYS A 24 4.34 -33.28 -1.05
N ILE A 25 4.52 -32.41 -0.07
CA ILE A 25 3.42 -31.72 0.61
C ILE A 25 2.81 -30.66 -0.29
N ILE A 26 3.63 -29.85 -0.96
CA ILE A 26 3.16 -28.83 -1.91
C ILE A 26 2.33 -29.45 -3.03
N LYS A 27 2.75 -30.62 -3.56
CA LYS A 27 1.97 -31.37 -4.56
C LYS A 27 0.57 -31.76 -4.08
N LYS A 28 0.43 -32.13 -2.80
CA LYS A 28 -0.89 -32.40 -2.21
C LYS A 28 -1.72 -31.13 -2.08
N ILE A 29 -1.10 -30.03 -1.65
CA ILE A 29 -1.76 -28.73 -1.51
C ILE A 29 -2.21 -28.17 -2.86
N ALA A 30 -1.46 -28.39 -3.93
CA ALA A 30 -1.82 -27.94 -5.28
C ALA A 30 -3.14 -28.53 -5.81
N LEU A 31 -3.68 -29.56 -5.15
CA LEU A 31 -4.99 -30.14 -5.48
C LEU A 31 -6.18 -29.38 -4.87
N PHE A 32 -5.94 -28.44 -3.94
CA PHE A 32 -7.01 -27.77 -3.20
C PHE A 32 -7.53 -26.52 -3.89
N PRO A 33 -6.66 -25.63 -4.50
CA PRO A 33 -7.11 -24.40 -5.09
C PRO A 33 -7.76 -24.62 -6.45
N ILE A 34 -8.59 -23.67 -6.83
CA ILE A 34 -9.09 -23.53 -8.18
C ILE A 34 -8.41 -22.33 -8.87
N GLY A 35 -8.08 -22.47 -10.14
CA GLY A 35 -7.61 -21.34 -10.95
C GLY A 35 -8.79 -20.43 -11.31
N VAL A 36 -8.61 -19.13 -11.12
CA VAL A 36 -9.63 -18.11 -11.46
C VAL A 36 -8.94 -16.98 -12.22
N GLU A 37 -9.58 -16.51 -13.29
CA GLU A 37 -9.09 -15.40 -14.10
C GLU A 37 -9.93 -14.14 -13.87
N TYR A 38 -9.25 -13.00 -13.77
CA TYR A 38 -9.85 -11.67 -13.66
C TYR A 38 -9.32 -10.75 -14.75
N GLN A 39 -10.19 -9.90 -15.27
CA GLN A 39 -9.80 -8.84 -16.19
C GLN A 39 -9.14 -7.69 -15.42
N ALA A 40 -8.30 -6.91 -16.12
CA ALA A 40 -7.73 -5.70 -15.56
C ALA A 40 -8.83 -4.75 -15.05
N GLY A 41 -8.58 -4.10 -13.90
CA GLY A 41 -9.53 -3.21 -13.23
C GLY A 41 -10.54 -3.91 -12.31
N SER A 42 -10.63 -5.25 -12.32
CA SER A 42 -11.56 -5.99 -11.44
C SER A 42 -11.09 -5.98 -10.00
N ASP A 43 -11.99 -5.68 -9.05
CA ASP A 43 -11.72 -5.86 -7.63
C ASP A 43 -11.90 -7.33 -7.26
N ILE A 44 -10.79 -7.98 -6.83
CA ILE A 44 -10.76 -9.39 -6.40
C ILE A 44 -11.15 -9.48 -4.92
N ILE A 45 -10.69 -8.53 -4.13
CA ILE A 45 -11.00 -8.34 -2.71
C ILE A 45 -11.37 -6.87 -2.52
N LYS A 46 -12.39 -6.59 -1.70
CA LYS A 46 -12.74 -5.23 -1.31
C LYS A 46 -12.46 -5.00 0.17
N GLU A 47 -11.90 -3.84 0.48
CA GLU A 47 -11.64 -3.41 1.85
C GLU A 47 -12.92 -3.41 2.68
N ASN A 48 -12.81 -3.83 3.96
CA ASN A 48 -13.88 -3.94 4.96
C ASN A 48 -14.92 -5.06 4.71
N GLU A 49 -14.86 -5.82 3.60
CA GLU A 49 -15.70 -7.01 3.45
C GLU A 49 -15.22 -8.16 4.35
N ILE A 50 -16.12 -9.04 4.71
CA ILE A 50 -15.77 -10.31 5.41
C ILE A 50 -14.99 -11.19 4.44
N GLY A 51 -13.88 -11.76 4.90
CA GLY A 51 -12.98 -12.54 4.06
C GLY A 51 -12.99 -14.02 4.41
N ASP A 52 -13.27 -14.87 3.43
CA ASP A 52 -13.33 -16.33 3.56
C ASP A 52 -12.38 -17.08 2.62
N PHE A 53 -11.51 -16.36 1.90
CA PHE A 53 -10.54 -16.94 0.98
C PHE A 53 -9.21 -16.17 0.97
N MET A 54 -8.17 -16.82 0.48
CA MET A 54 -6.90 -16.24 0.06
C MET A 54 -6.54 -16.76 -1.33
N PHE A 55 -5.56 -16.15 -1.97
CA PHE A 55 -5.07 -16.62 -3.26
C PHE A 55 -3.57 -16.41 -3.46
N VAL A 56 -2.98 -17.19 -4.37
CA VAL A 56 -1.64 -16.97 -4.91
C VAL A 56 -1.78 -16.42 -6.33
N VAL A 57 -1.07 -15.35 -6.65
CA VAL A 57 -1.01 -14.81 -8.01
C VAL A 57 -0.19 -15.77 -8.87
N LEU A 58 -0.79 -16.30 -9.94
CA LEU A 58 -0.13 -17.22 -10.89
C LEU A 58 0.46 -16.46 -12.07
N SER A 59 -0.27 -15.45 -12.58
CA SER A 59 0.21 -14.55 -13.63
C SER A 59 -0.45 -13.19 -13.53
N GLY A 60 0.16 -12.17 -14.14
CA GLY A 60 -0.31 -10.79 -14.06
C GLY A 60 0.12 -10.07 -12.78
N GLN A 61 -0.50 -8.93 -12.50
CA GLN A 61 -0.19 -8.09 -11.35
C GLN A 61 -1.47 -7.60 -10.67
N VAL A 62 -1.42 -7.45 -9.35
CA VAL A 62 -2.50 -6.88 -8.54
C VAL A 62 -2.00 -5.68 -7.75
N ASP A 63 -2.84 -4.66 -7.60
CA ASP A 63 -2.60 -3.50 -6.76
C ASP A 63 -3.31 -3.68 -5.42
N ILE A 64 -2.58 -3.42 -4.34
CA ILE A 64 -3.10 -3.36 -2.97
C ILE A 64 -3.42 -1.91 -2.67
N ILE A 65 -4.70 -1.61 -2.46
CA ILE A 65 -5.22 -0.26 -2.33
C ILE A 65 -5.89 -0.10 -0.98
N LYS A 66 -5.54 0.97 -0.27
CA LYS A 66 -6.17 1.39 0.98
C LYS A 66 -6.93 2.68 0.75
N LYS A 67 -8.13 2.79 1.32
CA LYS A 67 -8.93 4.01 1.24
C LYS A 67 -9.09 4.63 2.63
N PRO A 68 -8.06 5.33 3.17
CA PRO A 68 -8.07 5.84 4.54
C PRO A 68 -9.11 6.93 4.77
N GLN A 69 -9.55 7.61 3.72
CA GLN A 69 -10.62 8.62 3.71
C GLN A 69 -11.33 8.60 2.36
N VAL A 70 -11.18 9.64 1.53
CA VAL A 70 -11.82 9.77 0.21
C VAL A 70 -10.91 9.27 -0.92
N LYS A 71 -9.60 9.48 -0.81
CA LYS A 71 -8.62 9.17 -1.85
C LYS A 71 -8.06 7.75 -1.69
N GLU A 72 -7.98 7.01 -2.79
CA GLU A 72 -7.30 5.72 -2.84
C GLU A 72 -5.78 5.92 -2.67
N LEU A 73 -5.16 5.07 -1.84
CA LEU A 73 -3.73 5.03 -1.60
C LEU A 73 -3.20 3.68 -2.07
N LEU A 74 -2.34 3.70 -3.08
CA LEU A 74 -1.63 2.51 -3.52
C LEU A 74 -0.57 2.12 -2.47
N ILE A 75 -0.75 0.96 -1.87
CA ILE A 75 0.18 0.40 -0.87
C ILE A 75 1.30 -0.38 -1.55
N ALA A 76 0.95 -1.24 -2.51
CA ALA A 76 1.91 -2.08 -3.22
C ALA A 76 1.32 -2.59 -4.53
N THR A 77 2.19 -2.91 -5.50
CA THR A 77 1.87 -3.76 -6.64
C THR A 77 2.55 -5.11 -6.44
N LEU A 78 1.81 -6.21 -6.57
CA LEU A 78 2.27 -7.57 -6.34
C LEU A 78 2.14 -8.39 -7.62
N GLY A 79 3.14 -9.23 -7.87
CA GLY A 79 3.24 -10.09 -9.06
C GLY A 79 3.10 -11.58 -8.74
N PRO A 80 3.45 -12.45 -9.74
CA PRO A 80 3.35 -13.89 -9.61
C PRO A 80 4.12 -14.46 -8.41
N GLY A 81 3.59 -15.54 -7.85
CA GLY A 81 4.12 -16.24 -6.68
C GLY A 81 3.65 -15.67 -5.34
N ILE A 82 3.24 -14.41 -5.28
CA ILE A 82 2.85 -13.76 -4.02
C ILE A 82 1.43 -14.19 -3.62
N PHE A 83 1.22 -14.47 -2.34
CA PHE A 83 -0.10 -14.77 -1.79
C PHE A 83 -0.74 -13.52 -1.16
N VAL A 84 -2.07 -13.46 -1.21
CA VAL A 84 -2.85 -12.28 -0.78
C VAL A 84 -4.18 -12.74 -0.14
N GLY A 85 -4.69 -11.95 0.80
CA GLY A 85 -5.97 -12.18 1.45
C GLY A 85 -5.90 -13.06 2.71
N GLU A 86 -4.70 -13.48 3.10
CA GLU A 86 -4.45 -14.30 4.29
C GLU A 86 -4.91 -13.65 5.58
N GLY A 87 -4.85 -12.31 5.65
CA GLY A 87 -5.12 -11.56 6.87
C GLY A 87 -6.48 -11.87 7.50
N ALA A 88 -7.53 -11.87 6.69
CA ALA A 88 -8.89 -12.18 7.15
C ALA A 88 -9.06 -13.64 7.62
N LEU A 89 -8.33 -14.58 7.01
CA LEU A 89 -8.36 -15.99 7.43
C LEU A 89 -7.60 -16.23 8.72
N VAL A 90 -6.48 -15.52 8.92
CA VAL A 90 -5.62 -15.64 10.11
C VAL A 90 -6.23 -14.93 11.33
N SER A 91 -6.73 -13.70 11.15
CA SER A 91 -7.22 -12.88 12.27
C SER A 91 -8.73 -12.92 12.49
N GLY A 92 -9.50 -13.39 11.52
CA GLY A 92 -10.96 -13.29 11.52
C GLY A 92 -11.50 -11.86 11.29
N ALA A 93 -10.62 -10.88 11.12
CA ALA A 93 -10.99 -9.49 10.88
C ALA A 93 -11.47 -9.27 9.43
N PRO A 94 -12.22 -8.19 9.15
CA PRO A 94 -12.54 -7.79 7.79
C PRO A 94 -11.29 -7.54 6.94
N ARG A 95 -11.46 -7.54 5.62
CA ARG A 95 -10.39 -7.27 4.64
C ARG A 95 -9.72 -5.94 4.94
N ASN A 96 -8.40 -5.97 5.07
CA ASN A 96 -7.61 -4.78 5.43
C ASN A 96 -7.37 -3.83 4.25
N ALA A 97 -7.54 -4.27 3.02
CA ALA A 97 -7.32 -3.48 1.81
C ALA A 97 -8.11 -4.06 0.63
N THR A 98 -8.35 -3.22 -0.37
CA THR A 98 -8.84 -3.65 -1.69
C THR A 98 -7.69 -4.24 -2.48
N VAL A 99 -7.94 -5.34 -3.20
CA VAL A 99 -7.00 -5.95 -4.14
C VAL A 99 -7.62 -5.88 -5.53
N ARG A 100 -7.02 -5.08 -6.40
CA ARG A 100 -7.49 -4.83 -7.76
C ARG A 100 -6.53 -5.44 -8.77
N ALA A 101 -7.07 -6.11 -9.78
CA ALA A 101 -6.29 -6.60 -10.92
C ALA A 101 -5.73 -5.42 -11.71
N LYS A 102 -4.40 -5.23 -11.71
CA LYS A 102 -3.72 -4.19 -12.50
C LYS A 102 -3.63 -4.55 -13.97
N THR A 103 -3.39 -5.81 -14.25
CA THR A 103 -3.38 -6.44 -15.58
C THR A 103 -4.39 -7.58 -15.59
N PRO A 104 -4.67 -8.26 -16.71
CA PRO A 104 -5.32 -9.57 -16.66
C PRO A 104 -4.54 -10.51 -15.73
N VAL A 105 -5.24 -11.12 -14.76
CA VAL A 105 -4.62 -11.88 -13.66
C VAL A 105 -5.22 -13.28 -13.61
N LYS A 106 -4.35 -14.28 -13.44
CA LYS A 106 -4.74 -15.64 -13.05
C LYS A 106 -4.30 -15.88 -11.61
N ILE A 107 -5.19 -16.41 -10.77
CA ILE A 107 -4.93 -16.71 -9.37
C ILE A 107 -5.21 -18.18 -9.04
N ALA A 108 -4.50 -18.71 -8.04
CA ALA A 108 -4.88 -19.94 -7.34
C ALA A 108 -5.71 -19.55 -6.11
N TYR A 109 -7.00 -19.79 -6.16
CA TYR A 109 -7.97 -19.44 -5.14
C TYR A 109 -8.11 -20.56 -4.11
N PHE A 110 -7.89 -20.25 -2.83
CA PHE A 110 -8.06 -21.13 -1.68
C PHE A 110 -9.23 -20.61 -0.85
N ASP A 111 -10.35 -21.32 -0.84
CA ASP A 111 -11.44 -21.05 0.09
C ASP A 111 -11.04 -21.39 1.55
N ARG A 112 -11.90 -21.09 2.50
CA ARG A 112 -11.65 -21.38 3.93
C ARG A 112 -11.41 -22.88 4.18
N ALA A 113 -12.09 -23.76 3.46
CA ALA A 113 -11.92 -25.21 3.63
C ALA A 113 -10.53 -25.66 3.13
N ALA A 114 -10.10 -25.18 1.95
CA ALA A 114 -8.77 -25.41 1.40
C ALA A 114 -7.67 -24.82 2.30
N TYR A 115 -7.88 -23.62 2.83
CA TYR A 115 -6.98 -22.98 3.80
C TYR A 115 -6.83 -23.83 5.06
N ASN A 116 -7.93 -24.27 5.67
CA ASN A 116 -7.89 -25.09 6.89
C ASN A 116 -7.16 -26.43 6.65
N LYS A 117 -7.43 -27.09 5.53
CA LYS A 117 -6.68 -28.30 5.15
C LYS A 117 -5.19 -28.03 5.01
N MET A 118 -4.82 -26.94 4.36
CA MET A 118 -3.43 -26.57 4.09
C MET A 118 -2.64 -26.34 5.39
N ILE A 119 -3.16 -25.57 6.35
CA ILE A 119 -2.48 -25.30 7.63
C ILE A 119 -2.43 -26.54 8.55
N THR A 120 -3.36 -27.48 8.40
CA THR A 120 -3.36 -28.74 9.15
C THR A 120 -2.29 -29.72 8.62
N ILE A 121 -1.99 -29.66 7.32
CA ILE A 121 -1.00 -30.56 6.69
C ILE A 121 0.43 -30.22 7.13
N ASP A 122 0.75 -28.92 7.24
CA ASP A 122 2.09 -28.47 7.61
C ASP A 122 2.05 -27.20 8.45
N PRO A 123 2.53 -27.23 9.71
CA PRO A 123 2.57 -26.08 10.61
C PRO A 123 3.45 -24.92 10.11
N ILE A 124 4.45 -25.18 9.25
CA ILE A 124 5.32 -24.16 8.66
C ILE A 124 4.48 -23.15 7.87
N ILE A 125 3.45 -23.62 7.18
CA ILE A 125 2.55 -22.76 6.40
C ILE A 125 1.81 -21.77 7.31
N SER A 126 1.26 -22.26 8.42
CA SER A 126 0.59 -21.39 9.40
C SER A 126 1.53 -20.33 9.97
N ALA A 127 2.74 -20.74 10.36
CA ALA A 127 3.76 -19.82 10.87
C ALA A 127 4.16 -18.76 9.85
N THR A 128 4.34 -19.15 8.58
CA THR A 128 4.64 -18.25 7.47
C THR A 128 3.52 -17.24 7.25
N LEU A 129 2.26 -17.68 7.24
CA LEU A 129 1.09 -16.80 7.07
C LEU A 129 1.00 -15.77 8.19
N MET A 130 1.17 -16.18 9.46
CA MET A 130 1.15 -15.28 10.61
C MET A 130 2.28 -14.25 10.57
N LYS A 131 3.49 -14.68 10.24
CA LYS A 131 4.67 -13.79 10.13
C LYS A 131 4.44 -12.72 9.07
N VAL A 132 4.08 -13.13 7.85
CA VAL A 132 3.88 -12.21 6.72
C VAL A 132 2.70 -11.27 6.99
N HIS A 133 1.60 -11.76 7.57
CA HIS A 133 0.47 -10.92 7.97
C HIS A 133 0.91 -9.81 8.93
N LYS A 134 1.66 -10.14 9.98
CA LYS A 134 2.17 -9.16 10.96
C LYS A 134 3.08 -8.11 10.32
N GLU A 135 3.97 -8.50 9.42
CA GLU A 135 4.87 -7.60 8.69
C GLU A 135 4.09 -6.65 7.78
N ARG A 136 3.15 -7.17 6.97
CA ARG A 136 2.30 -6.38 6.07
C ARG A 136 1.42 -5.37 6.81
N CYS A 137 0.87 -5.74 7.97
CA CYS A 137 0.11 -4.82 8.81
C CYS A 137 0.97 -3.62 9.26
N LYS A 138 2.20 -3.87 9.71
CA LYS A 138 3.14 -2.80 10.11
C LYS A 138 3.47 -1.87 8.96
N ASP A 139 3.77 -2.41 7.77
CA ASP A 139 4.13 -1.61 6.60
C ASP A 139 2.95 -0.80 6.05
N THR A 140 1.76 -1.38 6.07
CA THR A 140 0.53 -0.66 5.71
C THR A 140 0.28 0.51 6.65
N LEU A 141 0.41 0.31 7.97
CA LEU A 141 0.25 1.39 8.96
C LEU A 141 1.26 2.52 8.76
N LYS A 142 2.55 2.20 8.51
CA LYS A 142 3.58 3.21 8.22
C LYS A 142 3.20 4.06 7.00
N LYS A 143 2.79 3.44 5.90
CA LYS A 143 2.41 4.13 4.66
C LYS A 143 1.17 5.01 4.84
N VAL A 144 0.14 4.51 5.52
CA VAL A 144 -1.09 5.27 5.81
C VAL A 144 -0.80 6.47 6.72
N ASN A 145 0.01 6.30 7.77
CA ASN A 145 0.37 7.38 8.69
C ASN A 145 1.21 8.45 7.98
N PHE A 146 2.17 8.05 7.14
CA PHE A 146 2.94 8.98 6.32
C PHE A 146 2.05 9.79 5.36
N ALA A 147 1.11 9.13 4.68
CA ALA A 147 0.18 9.80 3.77
C ALA A 147 -0.73 10.79 4.50
N LYS A 148 -1.22 10.43 5.71
CA LYS A 148 -2.01 11.33 6.57
C LYS A 148 -1.19 12.54 7.02
N SER A 149 0.06 12.34 7.47
CA SER A 149 0.97 13.43 7.87
C SER A 149 1.25 14.39 6.71
N LYS A 150 1.52 13.86 5.51
CA LYS A 150 1.73 14.69 4.31
C LYS A 150 0.50 15.54 3.97
N ALA A 151 -0.69 14.95 4.03
CA ALA A 151 -1.94 15.67 3.80
C ALA A 151 -2.17 16.76 4.85
N PHE A 152 -1.93 16.46 6.13
CA PHE A 152 -2.06 17.43 7.22
C PHE A 152 -1.11 18.62 7.07
N ILE A 153 0.16 18.37 6.75
CA ILE A 153 1.16 19.42 6.50
C ILE A 153 0.73 20.29 5.32
N LEU A 154 0.32 19.68 4.20
CA LEU A 154 -0.12 20.42 3.02
C LEU A 154 -1.33 21.30 3.32
N THR A 155 -2.33 20.77 4.02
CA THR A 155 -3.52 21.54 4.44
C THR A 155 -3.16 22.68 5.37
N GLY A 156 -2.26 22.47 6.33
CA GLY A 156 -1.76 23.49 7.24
C GLY A 156 -1.02 24.62 6.51
N VAL A 157 -0.17 24.28 5.57
CA VAL A 157 0.54 25.26 4.74
C VAL A 157 -0.43 26.09 3.89
N VAL A 158 -1.40 25.46 3.23
CA VAL A 158 -2.42 26.15 2.43
C VAL A 158 -3.28 27.08 3.28
N ALA A 159 -3.66 26.67 4.50
CA ALA A 159 -4.43 27.50 5.42
C ALA A 159 -3.66 28.75 5.93
N LEU A 160 -2.34 28.67 6.00
CA LEU A 160 -1.49 29.77 6.40
C LEU A 160 -1.17 30.76 5.27
N LEU A 161 -1.36 30.37 4.00
CA LEU A 161 -1.06 31.22 2.84
C LEU A 161 -1.74 32.60 2.87
N PRO A 162 -3.05 32.72 3.18
CA PRO A 162 -3.70 34.04 3.27
C PRO A 162 -3.11 34.91 4.37
N ILE A 163 -2.72 34.32 5.50
CA ILE A 163 -2.11 35.02 6.64
C ILE A 163 -0.71 35.51 6.24
N ILE A 164 0.06 34.68 5.58
CA ILE A 164 1.38 35.02 5.07
C ILE A 164 1.26 36.17 4.05
N GLN A 165 0.30 36.10 3.12
CA GLN A 165 0.07 37.13 2.12
C GLN A 165 -0.39 38.47 2.72
N SER A 166 -1.30 38.45 3.70
CA SER A 166 -1.90 39.67 4.23
C SER A 166 -1.07 40.33 5.33
N TYR A 167 -0.34 39.55 6.14
CA TYR A 167 0.36 40.07 7.30
C TYR A 167 1.88 39.98 7.23
N ILE A 168 2.45 38.97 6.62
CA ILE A 168 3.90 38.74 6.63
C ILE A 168 4.59 39.37 5.43
N LEU A 169 4.07 39.16 4.21
CA LEU A 169 4.71 39.72 3.00
C LEU A 169 4.83 41.24 2.99
N PRO A 170 3.81 42.04 3.37
CA PRO A 170 3.94 43.50 3.37
C PRO A 170 5.01 44.01 4.33
N HIS A 171 5.34 43.25 5.38
CA HIS A 171 6.31 43.62 6.42
C HIS A 171 7.70 43.02 6.22
N LEU A 172 7.87 42.08 5.28
CA LEU A 172 9.16 41.44 4.98
C LEU A 172 10.19 42.44 4.38
N GLY A 173 9.72 43.43 3.66
CA GLY A 173 10.60 44.50 3.13
C GLY A 173 11.32 45.30 4.22
N THR A 174 10.72 45.39 5.42
CA THR A 174 11.30 46.07 6.58
C THR A 174 12.00 45.13 7.56
N LEU A 175 11.77 43.83 7.43
CA LEU A 175 12.34 42.78 8.31
C LEU A 175 13.65 42.16 7.77
N SER A 176 13.97 42.39 6.50
CA SER A 176 15.19 41.81 5.88
C SER A 176 16.50 42.27 6.54
N GLU A 177 16.48 43.39 7.24
CA GLU A 177 17.64 43.91 7.99
C GLU A 177 17.77 43.37 9.39
N HIS A 178 16.74 42.66 9.92
CA HIS A 178 16.66 42.26 11.35
C HIS A 178 16.38 40.80 11.62
N ILE A 179 16.45 39.89 10.63
CA ILE A 179 16.32 38.46 10.90
C ILE A 179 17.61 37.93 11.56
N PRO A 180 17.58 37.53 12.84
CA PRO A 180 18.76 36.95 13.47
C PRO A 180 19.19 35.72 12.68
N THR A 181 20.49 35.62 12.37
CA THR A 181 21.09 34.48 11.67
C THR A 181 20.79 33.12 12.31
N GLY A 182 20.47 33.11 13.63
CA GLY A 182 20.02 31.92 14.35
C GLY A 182 18.63 31.40 13.94
N LEU A 183 17.73 32.26 13.46
CA LEU A 183 16.40 31.83 12.99
C LEU A 183 16.47 31.17 11.61
N LEU A 184 17.37 31.65 10.74
CA LEU A 184 17.67 31.01 9.45
C LEU A 184 18.28 29.61 9.63
N ALA A 185 19.10 29.43 10.66
CA ALA A 185 19.72 28.13 10.96
C ALA A 185 18.70 27.06 11.43
N MET A 186 17.60 27.48 12.07
CA MET A 186 16.50 26.58 12.49
C MET A 186 15.69 26.03 11.32
N LEU A 187 15.68 26.71 10.18
CA LEU A 187 14.94 26.29 8.98
C LEU A 187 15.70 25.26 8.12
N GLY A 188 16.96 24.97 8.45
CA GLY A 188 17.85 24.10 7.68
C GLY A 188 18.18 24.64 6.27
N PRO A 189 19.07 23.96 5.52
CA PRO A 189 19.51 24.42 4.19
C PRO A 189 18.38 24.58 3.17
N GLY A 190 17.27 23.85 3.33
CA GLY A 190 16.07 23.97 2.48
C GLY A 190 15.20 25.17 2.83
N GLY A 191 15.10 25.54 4.10
CA GLY A 191 14.29 26.66 4.57
C GLY A 191 14.92 28.02 4.25
N ALA A 192 16.23 28.16 4.39
CA ALA A 192 16.97 29.37 4.01
C ALA A 192 16.86 29.64 2.49
N ALA A 193 16.95 28.60 1.65
CA ALA A 193 16.77 28.70 0.20
C ALA A 193 15.32 29.08 -0.19
N LEU A 194 14.32 28.68 0.61
CA LEU A 194 12.92 29.07 0.42
C LEU A 194 12.72 30.56 0.70
N VAL A 195 13.28 31.09 1.79
CA VAL A 195 13.19 32.52 2.15
C VAL A 195 13.88 33.39 1.11
N PHE A 196 15.05 32.99 0.59
CA PHE A 196 15.77 33.70 -0.46
C PHE A 196 15.05 33.68 -1.82
N LYS A 197 14.39 32.57 -2.18
CA LYS A 197 13.59 32.47 -3.42
C LYS A 197 12.25 33.21 -3.34
N PHE A 198 11.71 33.43 -2.15
CA PHE A 198 10.53 34.27 -1.96
C PHE A 198 10.72 35.74 -2.35
N GLN A 199 11.94 36.24 -2.37
CA GLN A 199 12.25 37.60 -2.82
C GLN A 199 12.21 37.78 -4.34
N GLN A 200 12.13 36.68 -5.15
CA GLN A 200 12.29 36.81 -6.62
C GLN A 200 11.21 36.13 -7.47
N SER A 201 10.20 35.44 -6.94
CA SER A 201 9.23 34.76 -7.80
C SER A 201 7.80 34.78 -7.25
N ASP A 202 6.84 35.06 -8.16
CA ASP A 202 5.40 34.98 -7.94
C ASP A 202 4.96 33.69 -7.26
N MET A 203 4.10 33.80 -6.26
CA MET A 203 3.50 32.71 -5.50
C MET A 203 2.85 31.63 -6.39
N ALA A 204 2.35 31.96 -7.56
CA ALA A 204 1.78 31.01 -8.52
C ALA A 204 2.78 29.94 -8.99
N SER A 205 4.07 30.29 -9.08
CA SER A 205 5.16 29.36 -9.43
C SER A 205 5.45 28.33 -8.32
N LEU A 206 5.17 28.69 -7.06
CA LEU A 206 5.40 27.80 -5.91
C LEU A 206 4.28 26.77 -5.75
N VAL A 207 3.03 27.16 -5.93
CA VAL A 207 1.87 26.24 -5.87
C VAL A 207 2.00 25.15 -6.93
N GLY A 208 2.42 25.48 -8.15
CA GLY A 208 2.61 24.50 -9.24
C GLY A 208 3.78 23.51 -9.03
N LYS A 209 4.72 23.80 -8.10
CA LYS A 209 5.80 22.88 -7.72
C LYS A 209 5.42 21.92 -6.58
N PHE A 210 4.51 22.33 -5.71
CA PHE A 210 3.99 21.45 -4.65
C PHE A 210 2.99 20.42 -5.17
N ASP A 211 2.30 20.67 -6.28
CA ASP A 211 1.42 19.68 -6.93
C ASP A 211 2.18 18.52 -7.61
N LYS A 212 3.49 18.64 -7.75
CA LYS A 212 4.37 17.62 -8.37
C LYS A 212 5.19 16.80 -7.35
N LEU A 213 5.03 17.06 -6.05
CA LEU A 213 5.63 16.32 -4.96
C LEU A 213 4.58 15.44 -4.24
#